data_8d7a6b4ceaae796e99f9cbdd28548f38
#
_entry.id   8d7a6b4ceaae796e99f9cbdd28548f38
#
_cell.length_a   1.000
_cell.length_b   1.000
_cell.length_c   1.000
_cell.angle_alpha   90.00
_cell.angle_beta   90.00
_cell.angle_gamma   90.00
#
_symmetry.space_group_name_H-M   'P 1'
#
loop_
_entity.id
_entity.type
_entity.pdbx_description
1 polymer ?
#
loop_
_entity_poly.entity_id
_entity_poly.type
_entity_poly.pdbx_seq_one_letter_code
_entity_poly.pdbx_strand_id
1 'polypeptide(L)'
;MTRREAREELFKLVYEKVLRSETAEEIYNSEAMERDLKDKYIKECFFGIFENEEEIDALISENARGWKISRLSKINLAIIRISVYEMLYANIPVSISINEAVELSKKYGEDSAPSFVNGILNTIAKQKGLK
;
A
#
# COMPACT_ATOMS: atom_id res chain seq x y z
N MET A 1 -1.58 -15.12 12.57
CA MET A 1 -1.25 -15.10 11.12
C MET A 1 0.17 -14.60 10.91
N THR A 2 0.77 -14.97 9.79
CA THR A 2 2.09 -14.46 9.43
C THR A 2 2.01 -13.01 8.98
N ARG A 3 3.16 -12.32 8.93
CA ARG A 3 3.22 -10.96 8.39
C ARG A 3 2.75 -10.92 6.93
N ARG A 4 3.07 -11.95 6.14
CA ARG A 4 2.62 -12.01 4.74
C ARG A 4 1.09 -12.12 4.65
N GLU A 5 0.49 -12.95 5.50
CA GLU A 5 -0.96 -13.07 5.57
C GLU A 5 -1.61 -11.76 6.03
N ALA A 6 -1.01 -11.12 7.04
CA ALA A 6 -1.49 -9.85 7.54
C ALA A 6 -1.40 -8.75 6.46
N ARG A 7 -0.31 -8.74 5.69
CA ARG A 7 -0.14 -7.77 4.61
C ARG A 7 -1.17 -7.95 3.52
N GLU A 8 -1.55 -9.19 3.22
CA GLU A 8 -2.61 -9.47 2.25
C GLU A 8 -3.97 -8.97 2.75
N GLU A 9 -4.27 -9.17 4.04
CA GLU A 9 -5.49 -8.63 4.63
C GLU A 9 -5.49 -7.10 4.63
N LEU A 10 -4.34 -6.50 4.90
CA LEU A 10 -4.17 -5.05 4.81
C LEU A 10 -4.44 -4.55 3.39
N PHE A 11 -3.90 -5.25 2.40
CA PHE A 11 -4.12 -4.89 0.99
C PHE A 11 -5.62 -4.85 0.67
N LYS A 12 -6.36 -5.86 1.09
CA LYS A 12 -7.81 -5.91 0.83
C LYS A 12 -8.52 -4.72 1.45
N LEU A 13 -8.14 -4.33 2.68
CA LEU A 13 -8.72 -3.15 3.34
C LEU A 13 -8.39 -1.86 2.62
N VAL A 14 -7.13 -1.67 2.24
CA VAL A 14 -6.70 -0.46 1.54
C VAL A 14 -7.39 -0.36 0.19
N TYR A 15 -7.52 -1.48 -0.52
CA TYR A 15 -8.22 -1.53 -1.79
C TYR A 15 -9.70 -1.17 -1.61
N GLU A 16 -10.36 -1.71 -0.57
CA GLU A 16 -11.75 -1.35 -0.25
C GLU A 16 -11.90 0.16 -0.05
N LYS A 17 -10.97 0.78 0.69
CA LYS A 17 -11.01 2.22 0.94
C LYS A 17 -10.85 3.02 -0.36
N VAL A 18 -10.02 2.55 -1.30
CA VAL A 18 -9.84 3.21 -2.58
C VAL A 18 -11.15 3.21 -3.39
N LEU A 19 -11.95 2.15 -3.24
CA LEU A 19 -13.19 1.97 -4.00
C LEU A 19 -14.41 2.64 -3.35
N ARG A 20 -14.35 2.93 -2.05
CA ARG A 20 -15.51 3.37 -1.28
C ARG A 20 -15.30 4.77 -0.73
N SER A 21 -16.40 5.50 -0.56
CA SER A 21 -16.37 6.86 -0.02
C SER A 21 -16.43 6.93 1.51
N GLU A 22 -16.70 5.81 2.17
CA GLU A 22 -16.74 5.77 3.64
C GLU A 22 -15.37 6.09 4.23
N THR A 23 -15.36 6.53 5.48
CA THR A 23 -14.10 6.81 6.18
C THR A 23 -13.33 5.52 6.45
N ALA A 24 -12.03 5.65 6.72
CA ALA A 24 -11.21 4.50 7.08
C ALA A 24 -11.77 3.79 8.31
N GLU A 25 -12.23 4.56 9.31
CA GLU A 25 -12.83 3.98 10.52
C GLU A 25 -14.07 3.18 10.22
N GLU A 26 -14.96 3.71 9.38
CA GLU A 26 -16.18 3.01 9.00
C GLU A 26 -15.89 1.70 8.27
N ILE A 27 -14.94 1.74 7.34
CA ILE A 27 -14.55 0.55 6.58
C ILE A 27 -13.92 -0.49 7.51
N TYR A 28 -12.97 -0.07 8.36
CA TYR A 28 -12.33 -0.98 9.29
C TYR A 28 -13.35 -1.67 10.19
N ASN A 29 -14.25 -0.90 10.79
CA ASN A 29 -15.25 -1.45 11.70
C ASN A 29 -16.21 -2.40 10.99
N SER A 30 -16.63 -2.07 9.78
CA SER A 30 -17.49 -2.93 8.98
C SER A 30 -16.82 -4.26 8.65
N GLU A 31 -15.58 -4.22 8.16
CA GLU A 31 -14.86 -5.42 7.76
C GLU A 31 -14.44 -6.28 8.96
N ALA A 32 -14.15 -5.64 10.10
CA ALA A 32 -13.75 -6.35 11.32
C ALA A 32 -14.88 -7.19 11.90
N MET A 33 -16.12 -6.96 11.51
CA MET A 33 -17.25 -7.79 11.95
C MET A 33 -17.20 -9.19 11.35
N GLU A 34 -16.58 -9.36 10.19
CA GLU A 34 -16.55 -10.62 9.45
C GLU A 34 -15.14 -11.19 9.26
N ARG A 35 -14.11 -10.39 9.53
CA ARG A 35 -12.71 -10.77 9.32
C ARG A 35 -11.91 -10.53 10.58
N ASP A 36 -10.87 -11.35 10.78
CA ASP A 36 -9.94 -11.12 11.89
C ASP A 36 -8.94 -10.03 11.49
N LEU A 37 -9.17 -8.82 11.99
CA LEU A 37 -8.34 -7.66 11.72
C LEU A 37 -7.65 -7.14 12.98
N LYS A 38 -7.54 -7.98 14.02
CA LYS A 38 -6.98 -7.58 15.31
C LYS A 38 -5.46 -7.43 15.29
N ASP A 39 -4.81 -7.95 14.25
CA ASP A 39 -3.36 -7.85 14.13
C ASP A 39 -2.94 -6.38 14.19
N LYS A 40 -1.97 -6.08 15.06
CA LYS A 40 -1.50 -4.72 15.28
C LYS A 40 -0.97 -4.07 14.00
N TYR A 41 -0.24 -4.85 13.18
CA TYR A 41 0.30 -4.36 11.92
C TYR A 41 -0.83 -3.90 10.98
N ILE A 42 -1.89 -4.70 10.86
CA ILE A 42 -3.03 -4.37 9.99
C ILE A 42 -3.63 -3.03 10.41
N LYS A 43 -3.94 -2.91 11.69
CA LYS A 43 -4.63 -1.72 12.21
C LYS A 43 -3.75 -0.47 12.09
N GLU A 44 -2.51 -0.55 12.54
CA GLU A 44 -1.61 0.60 12.50
C GLU A 44 -1.32 1.06 11.08
N CYS A 45 -1.05 0.12 10.18
CA CYS A 45 -0.76 0.49 8.80
C CYS A 45 -1.98 1.04 8.08
N PHE A 46 -3.14 0.42 8.28
CA PHE A 46 -4.35 0.89 7.61
C PHE A 46 -4.66 2.34 7.99
N PHE A 47 -4.74 2.64 9.27
CA PHE A 47 -5.04 4.01 9.71
C PHE A 47 -3.88 4.96 9.42
N GLY A 48 -2.64 4.51 9.57
CA GLY A 48 -1.47 5.33 9.28
C GLY A 48 -1.39 5.75 7.82
N ILE A 49 -1.74 4.87 6.89
CA ILE A 49 -1.77 5.20 5.45
C ILE A 49 -2.72 6.37 5.20
N PHE A 50 -3.93 6.32 5.76
CA PHE A 50 -4.92 7.36 5.47
C PHE A 50 -4.71 8.64 6.30
N GLU A 51 -4.03 8.55 7.43
CA GLU A 51 -3.58 9.74 8.16
C GLU A 51 -2.47 10.48 7.41
N ASN A 52 -1.68 9.77 6.61
CA ASN A 52 -0.56 10.33 5.85
C ASN A 52 -0.81 10.29 4.34
N GLU A 53 -2.06 10.20 3.94
CA GLU A 53 -2.43 10.02 2.53
C GLU A 53 -1.89 11.10 1.62
N GLU A 54 -1.97 12.36 2.02
CA GLU A 54 -1.50 13.48 1.18
C GLU A 54 0.00 13.37 0.90
N GLU A 55 0.80 13.09 1.91
CA GLU A 55 2.25 12.96 1.76
C GLU A 55 2.61 11.73 0.93
N ILE A 56 1.96 10.60 1.19
CA ILE A 56 2.19 9.37 0.44
C ILE A 56 1.83 9.57 -1.02
N ASP A 57 0.66 10.14 -1.29
CA ASP A 57 0.19 10.36 -2.66
C ASP A 57 1.06 11.38 -3.41
N ALA A 58 1.58 12.38 -2.72
CA ALA A 58 2.51 13.33 -3.33
C ALA A 58 3.77 12.63 -3.82
N LEU A 59 4.33 11.72 -3.01
CA LEU A 59 5.51 10.94 -3.41
C LEU A 59 5.21 10.03 -4.60
N ILE A 60 4.06 9.39 -4.60
CA ILE A 60 3.65 8.54 -5.70
C ILE A 60 3.52 9.37 -6.97
N SER A 61 2.85 10.50 -6.88
CA SER A 61 2.62 11.40 -8.01
C SER A 61 3.94 11.92 -8.60
N GLU A 62 4.88 12.32 -7.76
CA GLU A 62 6.20 12.80 -8.20
C GLU A 62 6.99 11.74 -8.97
N ASN A 63 6.78 10.48 -8.66
CA ASN A 63 7.56 9.39 -9.22
C ASN A 63 6.82 8.55 -10.26
N ALA A 64 5.61 8.94 -10.61
CA ALA A 64 4.78 8.21 -11.55
C ALA A 64 5.04 8.57 -13.03
N ARG A 65 6.09 9.33 -13.30
CA ARG A 65 6.56 9.68 -14.66
C ARG A 65 5.47 10.16 -15.60
N GLY A 66 4.74 11.21 -15.18
CA GLY A 66 3.72 11.82 -16.01
C GLY A 66 2.33 11.17 -15.86
N TRP A 67 2.21 10.09 -15.13
CA TRP A 67 0.91 9.52 -14.83
C TRP A 67 0.30 10.25 -13.64
N LYS A 68 -0.95 10.66 -13.78
CA LYS A 68 -1.70 11.19 -12.63
C LYS A 68 -2.09 10.01 -11.75
N ILE A 69 -2.12 10.24 -10.44
CA ILE A 69 -2.48 9.19 -9.50
C ILE A 69 -3.87 8.61 -9.80
N SER A 70 -4.78 9.44 -10.32
CA SER A 70 -6.13 9.02 -10.71
C SER A 70 -6.14 8.04 -11.88
N ARG A 71 -5.03 7.93 -12.62
CA ARG A 71 -4.90 7.01 -13.75
C ARG A 71 -4.21 5.69 -13.39
N LEU A 72 -3.65 5.60 -12.19
CA LEU A 72 -3.08 4.34 -11.74
C LEU A 72 -4.20 3.36 -11.47
N SER A 73 -3.96 2.08 -11.73
CA SER A 73 -4.95 1.08 -11.36
C SER A 73 -5.14 1.14 -9.85
N LYS A 74 -6.37 0.89 -9.38
CA LYS A 74 -6.68 0.94 -7.96
C LYS A 74 -5.94 -0.13 -7.17
N ILE A 75 -5.69 -1.27 -7.82
CA ILE A 75 -4.89 -2.35 -7.22
C ILE A 75 -3.45 -1.88 -7.02
N ASN A 76 -2.84 -1.31 -8.06
CA ASN A 76 -1.46 -0.80 -7.97
C ASN A 76 -1.36 0.31 -6.93
N LEU A 77 -2.33 1.22 -6.90
CA LEU A 77 -2.33 2.31 -5.95
C LEU A 77 -2.36 1.79 -4.51
N ALA A 78 -3.22 0.81 -4.23
CA ALA A 78 -3.30 0.22 -2.89
C ALA A 78 -1.98 -0.42 -2.49
N ILE A 79 -1.37 -1.20 -3.38
CA ILE A 79 -0.09 -1.87 -3.12
C ILE A 79 1.03 -0.86 -2.87
N ILE A 80 1.11 0.15 -3.71
CA ILE A 80 2.18 1.16 -3.61
C ILE A 80 2.03 1.97 -2.32
N ARG A 81 0.81 2.35 -1.95
CA ARG A 81 0.55 3.06 -0.69
C ARG A 81 1.05 2.27 0.51
N ILE A 82 0.79 0.96 0.54
CA ILE A 82 1.25 0.10 1.63
C ILE A 82 2.76 0.11 1.74
N SER A 83 3.46 -0.10 0.62
CA SER A 83 4.92 -0.17 0.64
C SER A 83 5.55 1.18 0.99
N VAL A 84 5.02 2.28 0.47
CA VAL A 84 5.51 3.61 0.83
C VAL A 84 5.34 3.84 2.34
N TYR A 85 4.17 3.50 2.88
CA TYR A 85 3.95 3.62 4.32
C TYR A 85 4.95 2.76 5.10
N GLU A 86 5.13 1.51 4.70
CA GLU A 86 6.06 0.61 5.38
C GLU A 86 7.48 1.16 5.41
N MET A 87 7.96 1.66 4.28
CA MET A 87 9.32 2.15 4.18
C MET A 87 9.54 3.46 4.94
N LEU A 88 8.57 4.36 4.91
CA LEU A 88 8.74 5.69 5.50
C LEU A 88 8.34 5.79 6.96
N TYR A 89 7.32 5.05 7.36
CA TYR A 89 6.72 5.22 8.70
C TYR A 89 6.81 4.00 9.59
N ALA A 90 7.01 2.81 9.03
CA ALA A 90 7.00 1.57 9.80
C ALA A 90 8.37 0.92 9.93
N ASN A 91 9.41 1.53 9.39
CA ASN A 91 10.79 1.02 9.44
C ASN A 91 10.96 -0.40 8.88
N ILE A 92 10.13 -0.78 7.92
CA ILE A 92 10.30 -2.05 7.24
C ILE A 92 11.46 -1.88 6.24
N PRO A 93 12.43 -2.81 6.21
CA PRO A 93 13.54 -2.71 5.24
C PRO A 93 13.04 -2.61 3.81
N VAL A 94 13.68 -1.74 3.03
CA VAL A 94 13.28 -1.45 1.64
C VAL A 94 13.16 -2.72 0.81
N SER A 95 14.16 -3.60 0.88
CA SER A 95 14.14 -4.82 0.07
C SER A 95 12.96 -5.73 0.40
N ILE A 96 12.61 -5.81 1.69
CA ILE A 96 11.47 -6.63 2.13
C ILE A 96 10.16 -6.01 1.66
N SER A 97 9.99 -4.70 1.88
CA SER A 97 8.75 -4.02 1.53
C SER A 97 8.49 -4.06 0.03
N ILE A 98 9.50 -3.79 -0.79
CA ILE A 98 9.36 -3.81 -2.24
C ILE A 98 9.10 -5.23 -2.74
N ASN A 99 9.82 -6.21 -2.22
CA ASN A 99 9.61 -7.60 -2.63
C ASN A 99 8.19 -8.07 -2.33
N GLU A 100 7.66 -7.74 -1.16
CA GLU A 100 6.29 -8.11 -0.80
C GLU A 100 5.25 -7.38 -1.65
N ALA A 101 5.51 -6.11 -1.99
CA ALA A 101 4.64 -5.37 -2.90
C ALA A 101 4.61 -6.01 -4.29
N VAL A 102 5.77 -6.42 -4.79
CA VAL A 102 5.87 -7.12 -6.08
C VAL A 102 5.11 -8.44 -6.04
N GLU A 103 5.22 -9.20 -4.95
CA GLU A 103 4.47 -10.46 -4.82
C GLU A 103 2.96 -10.22 -4.83
N LEU A 104 2.47 -9.18 -4.14
CA LEU A 104 1.05 -8.82 -4.18
C LEU A 104 0.62 -8.45 -5.60
N SER A 105 1.46 -7.72 -6.33
CA SER A 105 1.15 -7.32 -7.69
C SER A 105 1.12 -8.50 -8.67
N LYS A 106 1.91 -9.54 -8.41
CA LYS A 106 1.84 -10.78 -9.19
C LYS A 106 0.53 -11.51 -8.96
N LYS A 107 0.03 -11.46 -7.74
CA LYS A 107 -1.19 -12.17 -7.36
C LYS A 107 -2.46 -11.45 -7.81
N TYR A 108 -2.49 -10.13 -7.68
CA TYR A 108 -3.71 -9.35 -7.86
C TYR A 108 -3.70 -8.39 -9.05
N GLY A 109 -2.54 -8.02 -9.54
CA GLY A 109 -2.42 -7.05 -10.63
C GLY A 109 -2.35 -7.68 -12.01
N GLU A 110 -2.27 -6.82 -13.01
CA GLU A 110 -2.08 -7.24 -14.40
C GLU A 110 -0.64 -7.69 -14.63
N ASP A 111 -0.35 -8.27 -15.79
CA ASP A 111 0.98 -8.79 -16.12
C ASP A 111 2.09 -7.74 -16.02
N SER A 112 1.78 -6.48 -16.33
CA SER A 112 2.74 -5.38 -16.26
C SER A 112 2.92 -4.82 -14.85
N ALA A 113 2.06 -5.17 -13.90
CA ALA A 113 2.07 -4.57 -12.57
C ALA A 113 3.36 -4.82 -11.78
N PRO A 114 3.93 -6.04 -11.75
CA PRO A 114 5.16 -6.25 -10.97
C PRO A 114 6.31 -5.34 -11.38
N SER A 115 6.52 -5.15 -12.67
CA SER A 115 7.59 -4.29 -13.17
C SER A 115 7.33 -2.83 -12.81
N PHE A 116 6.10 -2.36 -12.98
CA PHE A 116 5.73 -0.99 -12.65
C PHE A 116 5.87 -0.71 -11.15
N VAL A 117 5.35 -1.61 -10.32
CA VAL A 117 5.41 -1.46 -8.86
C VAL A 117 6.87 -1.45 -8.38
N ASN A 118 7.67 -2.38 -8.88
CA ASN A 118 9.08 -2.45 -8.53
C ASN A 118 9.80 -1.15 -8.90
N GLY A 119 9.56 -0.65 -10.11
CA GLY A 119 10.24 0.56 -10.60
C GLY A 119 9.89 1.80 -9.79
N ILE A 120 8.61 2.05 -9.56
CA ILE A 120 8.20 3.25 -8.83
C ILE A 120 8.67 3.23 -7.37
N LEU A 121 8.58 2.06 -6.73
CA LEU A 121 9.00 1.95 -5.33
C LEU A 121 10.51 2.13 -5.16
N ASN A 122 11.31 1.59 -6.08
CA ASN A 122 12.76 1.80 -6.04
C ASN A 122 13.11 3.28 -6.24
N THR A 123 12.40 3.97 -7.13
CA THR A 123 12.62 5.39 -7.35
C THR A 123 12.29 6.21 -6.10
N ILE A 124 11.15 5.90 -5.45
CA ILE A 124 10.77 6.56 -4.21
C ILE A 124 11.80 6.32 -3.11
N ALA A 125 12.27 5.08 -2.95
CA ALA A 125 13.26 4.75 -1.95
C ALA A 125 14.56 5.53 -2.16
N LYS A 126 15.01 5.65 -3.41
CA LYS A 126 16.20 6.44 -3.74
C LYS A 126 15.99 7.92 -3.43
N GLN A 127 14.86 8.47 -3.82
CA GLN A 127 14.56 9.88 -3.57
C GLN A 127 14.59 10.21 -2.08
N LYS A 128 14.14 9.30 -1.24
CA LYS A 128 14.09 9.49 0.22
C LYS A 128 15.36 9.01 0.92
N GLY A 129 16.36 8.55 0.18
CA GLY A 129 17.61 8.09 0.76
C GLY A 129 17.50 6.83 1.60
N LEU A 130 16.51 6.00 1.33
CA LEU A 130 16.28 4.76 2.06
C LEU A 130 17.15 3.62 1.54
N LYS A 131 17.48 2.69 2.43
CA LYS A 131 18.33 1.54 2.09
C LYS A 131 17.59 0.23 2.21
#